data_eaa29bc903ead0cba13d0fa4b8c5d604
#
_entry.id   eaa29bc903ead0cba13d0fa4b8c5d604
#
_cell.length_a   1.000
_cell.length_b   1.000
_cell.length_c   1.000
_cell.angle_alpha   90.00
_cell.angle_beta   90.00
_cell.angle_gamma   90.00
#
_symmetry.space_group_name_H-M   'P 1'
#
loop_
_entity.id
_entity.type
_entity.pdbx_description
1 polymer ?
#
loop_
_entity_poly.entity_id
_entity_poly.type
_entity_poly.pdbx_seq_one_letter_code
_entity_poly.pdbx_strand_id
1 'polypeptide(L)'
;MTRFMLLQNYAEFEGCPVPMSSWAPADIQAHIEFQHALNAELTDSGELIDAQGLAGPELARFVTFAGSGAPVVTDGPFPESKELLAGYRMIDVDSEARAIEIAAQVSAAPGPGGVPIRQPIEVREVMGAPSTDL
;
A
#
# COMPACT_ATOMS: atom_id res chain seq x y z
N MET A 1 3.40 -16.76 14.90
CA MET A 1 3.23 -15.36 14.46
C MET A 1 2.23 -15.32 13.33
N THR A 2 1.56 -14.22 13.18
CA THR A 2 0.50 -14.06 12.18
C THR A 2 0.91 -13.05 11.13
N ARG A 3 0.60 -13.34 9.88
CA ARG A 3 0.92 -12.43 8.76
C ARG A 3 -0.25 -11.53 8.46
N PHE A 4 0.07 -10.26 8.24
CA PHE A 4 -0.91 -9.25 7.83
C PHE A 4 -0.40 -8.51 6.60
N MET A 5 -1.34 -8.12 5.76
CA MET A 5 -1.09 -7.23 4.63
C MET A 5 -1.53 -5.83 5.02
N LEU A 6 -0.65 -4.88 4.85
CA LEU A 6 -0.97 -3.45 5.03
C LEU A 6 -1.07 -2.86 3.64
N LEU A 7 -2.27 -2.43 3.26
CA LEU A 7 -2.58 -2.00 1.90
C LEU A 7 -2.75 -0.49 1.86
N GLN A 8 -2.04 0.15 0.93
CA GLN A 8 -2.11 1.59 0.69
C GLN A 8 -2.78 1.81 -0.66
N ASN A 9 -3.87 2.58 -0.67
CA ASN A 9 -4.61 2.86 -1.88
C ASN A 9 -4.39 4.30 -2.35
N TYR A 10 -4.45 4.54 -3.67
CA TYR A 10 -4.53 5.88 -4.19
C TYR A 10 -5.93 6.43 -3.89
N ALA A 11 -5.99 7.52 -3.16
CA ALA A 11 -7.24 8.20 -2.86
C ALA A 11 -6.91 9.58 -2.33
N GLU A 12 -7.83 10.51 -2.51
CA GLU A 12 -7.76 11.77 -1.78
C GLU A 12 -8.14 11.48 -0.33
N PHE A 13 -7.36 11.99 0.60
CA PHE A 13 -7.64 11.85 2.01
C PHE A 13 -7.33 13.16 2.72
N GLU A 14 -7.89 13.32 3.90
CA GLU A 14 -7.92 14.60 4.61
C GLU A 14 -6.55 15.25 4.80
N GLY A 15 -5.52 14.46 5.03
CA GLY A 15 -4.17 14.99 5.27
C GLY A 15 -3.40 15.36 4.01
N CYS A 16 -3.87 14.98 2.83
CA CYS A 16 -3.14 15.22 1.58
C CYS A 16 -4.07 15.22 0.38
N PRO A 17 -4.69 16.36 0.04
CA PRO A 17 -5.64 16.45 -1.07
C PRO A 17 -4.98 16.49 -2.45
N VAL A 18 -3.66 16.54 -2.52
CA VAL A 18 -2.94 16.66 -3.79
C VAL A 18 -2.03 15.44 -4.03
N PRO A 19 -1.84 15.02 -5.29
CA PRO A 19 -0.99 13.88 -5.59
C PRO A 19 0.47 14.18 -5.27
N MET A 20 1.22 13.14 -4.90
CA MET A 20 2.64 13.26 -4.56
C MET A 20 3.46 13.93 -5.67
N SER A 21 3.09 13.72 -6.92
CA SER A 21 3.77 14.33 -8.06
C SER A 21 3.76 15.86 -8.04
N SER A 22 2.82 16.47 -7.29
CA SER A 22 2.72 17.92 -7.15
C SER A 22 3.41 18.47 -5.90
N TRP A 23 4.01 17.60 -5.07
CA TRP A 23 4.70 18.03 -3.86
C TRP A 23 6.05 18.66 -4.20
N ALA A 24 6.55 19.50 -3.28
CA ALA A 24 7.91 20.00 -3.38
C ALA A 24 8.91 18.83 -3.32
N PRO A 25 10.02 18.87 -4.09
CA PRO A 25 11.00 17.77 -4.08
C PRO A 25 11.50 17.39 -2.70
N ALA A 26 11.69 18.36 -1.80
CA ALA A 26 12.14 18.09 -0.44
C ALA A 26 11.09 17.28 0.36
N ASP A 27 9.81 17.53 0.12
CA ASP A 27 8.74 16.80 0.79
C ASP A 27 8.63 15.36 0.28
N ILE A 28 8.82 15.16 -1.02
CA ILE A 28 8.88 13.82 -1.62
C ILE A 28 10.05 13.03 -1.02
N GLN A 29 11.22 13.66 -0.92
CA GLN A 29 12.41 13.03 -0.37
C GLN A 29 12.19 12.63 1.09
N ALA A 30 11.63 13.52 1.90
CA ALA A 30 11.34 13.23 3.32
C ALA A 30 10.37 12.07 3.47
N HIS A 31 9.35 12.00 2.62
CA HIS A 31 8.39 10.90 2.62
C HIS A 31 9.06 9.57 2.29
N ILE A 32 9.88 9.54 1.24
CA ILE A 32 10.59 8.32 0.82
C ILE A 32 11.59 7.87 1.89
N GLU A 33 12.33 8.81 2.48
CA GLU A 33 13.26 8.51 3.56
C GLU A 33 12.54 7.91 4.78
N PHE A 34 11.36 8.43 5.10
CA PHE A 34 10.53 7.86 6.17
C PHE A 34 10.15 6.41 5.86
N GLN A 35 9.72 6.13 4.62
CA GLN A 35 9.35 4.77 4.21
C GLN A 35 10.54 3.82 4.33
N HIS A 36 11.71 4.25 3.88
CA HIS A 36 12.92 3.44 3.96
C HIS A 36 13.35 3.20 5.41
N ALA A 37 13.26 4.21 6.26
CA ALA A 37 13.62 4.08 7.67
C ALA A 37 12.67 3.12 8.39
N LEU A 38 11.38 3.19 8.11
CA LEU A 38 10.40 2.28 8.70
C LEU A 38 10.65 0.84 8.24
N ASN A 39 10.93 0.65 6.95
CA ASN A 39 11.23 -0.68 6.42
C ASN A 39 12.50 -1.25 7.04
N ALA A 40 13.51 -0.43 7.27
CA ALA A 40 14.75 -0.86 7.93
C ALA A 40 14.49 -1.28 9.38
N GLU A 41 13.70 -0.51 10.10
CA GLU A 41 13.31 -0.82 11.49
C GLU A 41 12.55 -2.14 11.55
N LEU A 42 11.58 -2.35 10.66
CA LEU A 42 10.79 -3.57 10.64
C LEU A 42 11.60 -4.78 10.16
N THR A 43 12.58 -4.57 9.30
CA THR A 43 13.51 -5.62 8.89
C THR A 43 14.38 -6.04 10.09
N ASP A 44 14.90 -5.07 10.83
CA ASP A 44 15.73 -5.35 12.00
C ASP A 44 14.96 -6.10 13.10
N SER A 45 13.68 -5.79 13.26
CA SER A 45 12.83 -6.50 14.24
C SER A 45 12.39 -7.86 13.74
N GLY A 46 12.63 -8.20 12.48
CA GLY A 46 12.19 -9.45 11.88
C GLY A 46 10.72 -9.48 11.47
N GLU A 47 10.06 -8.33 11.53
CA GLU A 47 8.62 -8.26 11.25
C GLU A 47 8.30 -8.02 9.77
N LEU A 48 9.20 -7.41 9.00
CA LEU A 48 8.94 -7.15 7.58
C LEU A 48 9.25 -8.38 6.73
N ILE A 49 8.25 -8.83 5.94
CA ILE A 49 8.43 -9.90 4.96
C ILE A 49 8.69 -9.30 3.59
N ASP A 50 7.88 -8.32 3.18
CA ASP A 50 8.00 -7.68 1.88
C ASP A 50 7.33 -6.31 1.90
N ALA A 51 7.82 -5.40 1.05
CA ALA A 51 7.25 -4.07 0.88
C ALA A 51 7.48 -3.63 -0.56
N GLN A 52 6.41 -3.31 -1.26
CA GLN A 52 6.49 -2.89 -2.66
C GLN A 52 5.55 -1.71 -2.94
N GLY A 53 6.06 -0.76 -3.71
CA GLY A 53 5.23 0.25 -4.34
C GLY A 53 4.82 -0.24 -5.73
N LEU A 54 3.67 0.19 -6.19
CA LEU A 54 3.17 -0.17 -7.52
C LEU A 54 3.20 1.05 -8.43
N ALA A 55 3.31 0.78 -9.75
CA ALA A 55 3.20 1.83 -10.75
C ALA A 55 1.83 2.51 -10.64
N GLY A 56 1.75 3.76 -11.10
CA GLY A 56 0.49 4.50 -11.08
C GLY A 56 -0.64 3.77 -11.77
N PRO A 57 -1.89 4.01 -11.35
CA PRO A 57 -3.04 3.28 -11.89
C PRO A 57 -3.24 3.50 -13.39
N GLU A 58 -2.74 4.59 -13.95
CA GLU A 58 -2.78 4.85 -15.40
C GLU A 58 -1.97 3.83 -16.21
N LEU A 59 -1.05 3.11 -15.57
CA LEU A 59 -0.26 2.05 -16.19
C LEU A 59 -0.84 0.66 -15.96
N ALA A 60 -1.96 0.56 -15.24
CA ALA A 60 -2.58 -0.73 -14.95
C ALA A 60 -3.23 -1.32 -16.20
N ARG A 61 -3.27 -2.64 -16.25
CA ARG A 61 -4.00 -3.38 -17.28
C ARG A 61 -5.00 -4.30 -16.59
N PHE A 62 -6.20 -4.34 -17.12
CA PHE A 62 -7.25 -5.22 -16.62
C PHE A 62 -7.48 -6.30 -17.65
N VAL A 63 -7.29 -7.56 -17.25
CA VAL A 63 -7.31 -8.69 -18.17
C VAL A 63 -8.45 -9.63 -17.82
N THR A 64 -9.27 -9.95 -18.82
CA THR A 64 -10.40 -10.87 -18.67
C THR A 64 -10.28 -12.01 -19.67
N PHE A 65 -10.66 -13.22 -19.23
CA PHE A 65 -10.74 -14.36 -20.12
C PHE A 65 -11.89 -14.15 -21.10
N ALA A 66 -11.58 -14.27 -22.41
CA ALA A 66 -12.57 -14.01 -23.46
C ALA A 66 -13.43 -15.24 -23.81
N GLY A 67 -13.22 -16.38 -23.12
CA GLY A 67 -13.87 -17.66 -23.43
C GLY A 67 -13.04 -18.52 -24.38
N SER A 68 -12.31 -17.92 -25.33
CA SER A 68 -11.37 -18.57 -26.21
C SER A 68 -10.49 -17.51 -26.87
N GLY A 69 -9.33 -17.92 -27.37
CA GLY A 69 -8.40 -17.04 -28.07
C GLY A 69 -7.65 -16.10 -27.12
N ALA A 70 -7.31 -14.90 -27.64
CA ALA A 70 -6.55 -13.91 -26.89
C ALA A 70 -7.39 -13.32 -25.74
N PRO A 71 -6.75 -12.97 -24.60
CA PRO A 71 -7.47 -12.35 -23.49
C PRO A 71 -7.96 -10.96 -23.87
N VAL A 72 -9.01 -10.50 -23.20
CA VAL A 72 -9.46 -9.11 -23.29
C VAL A 72 -8.61 -8.27 -22.35
N VAL A 73 -7.92 -7.27 -22.91
CA VAL A 73 -7.06 -6.38 -22.13
C VAL A 73 -7.60 -4.96 -22.23
N THR A 74 -7.85 -4.34 -21.08
CA THR A 74 -8.34 -2.97 -21.00
C THR A 74 -7.33 -2.14 -20.22
N ASP A 75 -7.04 -0.94 -20.72
CA ASP A 75 -6.18 -0.01 -19.99
C ASP A 75 -6.96 0.59 -18.82
N GLY A 76 -6.33 0.62 -17.66
CA GLY A 76 -6.95 1.17 -16.46
C GLY A 76 -6.55 2.61 -16.21
N PRO A 77 -7.11 3.21 -15.15
CA PRO A 77 -8.15 2.62 -14.29
C PRO A 77 -9.54 2.80 -14.87
N PHE A 78 -10.50 2.03 -14.35
CA PHE A 78 -11.91 2.30 -14.64
C PHE A 78 -12.32 3.59 -13.93
N PRO A 79 -13.06 4.50 -14.62
CA PRO A 79 -13.44 5.78 -14.00
C PRO A 79 -14.24 5.65 -12.70
N GLU A 80 -14.99 4.57 -12.54
CA GLU A 80 -15.78 4.29 -11.34
C GLU A 80 -14.99 3.67 -10.19
N SER A 81 -13.72 3.32 -10.40
CA SER A 81 -12.88 2.74 -9.34
C SER A 81 -12.54 3.81 -8.32
N LYS A 82 -12.87 3.55 -7.06
CA LYS A 82 -12.65 4.48 -5.95
C LYS A 82 -11.40 4.16 -5.15
N GLU A 83 -10.98 2.91 -5.17
CA GLU A 83 -9.81 2.45 -4.45
C GLU A 83 -8.89 1.70 -5.41
N LEU A 84 -7.67 2.21 -5.54
CA LEU A 84 -6.66 1.64 -6.41
C LEU A 84 -5.39 1.42 -5.60
N LEU A 85 -4.93 0.19 -5.56
CA LEU A 85 -3.76 -0.18 -4.74
C LEU A 85 -2.52 0.58 -5.21
N ALA A 86 -1.89 1.28 -4.29
CA ALA A 86 -0.66 2.04 -4.54
C ALA A 86 0.58 1.28 -4.10
N GLY A 87 0.45 0.42 -3.09
CA GLY A 87 1.56 -0.34 -2.55
C GLY A 87 1.13 -1.15 -1.36
N TYR A 88 2.04 -1.97 -0.85
CA TYR A 88 1.73 -2.82 0.28
C TYR A 88 2.97 -3.14 1.10
N ARG A 89 2.75 -3.54 2.34
CA ARG A 89 3.72 -4.24 3.18
C ARG A 89 3.11 -5.55 3.64
N MET A 90 3.91 -6.60 3.65
CA MET A 90 3.53 -7.85 4.31
C MET A 90 4.38 -7.98 5.56
N ILE A 91 3.73 -8.18 6.70
CA ILE A 91 4.40 -8.26 8.00
C ILE A 91 4.03 -9.56 8.71
N ASP A 92 4.93 -10.03 9.58
CA ASP A 92 4.73 -11.20 10.41
C ASP A 92 4.89 -10.75 11.86
N VAL A 93 3.79 -10.73 12.60
CA VAL A 93 3.73 -10.11 13.93
C VAL A 93 3.06 -11.02 14.96
N ASP A 94 3.25 -10.71 16.25
CA ASP A 94 2.70 -11.50 17.34
C ASP A 94 1.19 -11.35 17.52
N SER A 95 0.63 -10.21 17.07
CA SER A 95 -0.78 -9.91 17.32
C SER A 95 -1.32 -8.91 16.29
N GLU A 96 -2.64 -8.87 16.13
CA GLU A 96 -3.30 -7.84 15.34
C GLU A 96 -3.03 -6.44 15.91
N ALA A 97 -2.95 -6.31 17.23
CA ALA A 97 -2.63 -5.03 17.86
C ALA A 97 -1.29 -4.48 17.37
N ARG A 98 -0.28 -5.34 17.19
CA ARG A 98 1.01 -4.92 16.64
C ARG A 98 0.89 -4.50 15.17
N ALA A 99 0.09 -5.22 14.38
CA ALA A 99 -0.16 -4.85 12.99
C ALA A 99 -0.80 -3.46 12.91
N ILE A 100 -1.73 -3.16 13.79
CA ILE A 100 -2.39 -1.85 13.85
C ILE A 100 -1.39 -0.75 14.25
N GLU A 101 -0.49 -1.01 15.19
CA GLU A 101 0.56 -0.05 15.56
C GLU A 101 1.44 0.28 14.35
N ILE A 102 1.86 -0.73 13.60
CA ILE A 102 2.68 -0.53 12.40
C ILE A 102 1.90 0.25 11.35
N ALA A 103 0.62 -0.08 11.13
CA ALA A 103 -0.23 0.65 10.18
C ALA A 103 -0.35 2.12 10.58
N ALA A 104 -0.47 2.42 11.86
CA ALA A 104 -0.51 3.80 12.35
C ALA A 104 0.80 4.54 12.04
N GLN A 105 1.94 3.88 12.17
CA GLN A 105 3.23 4.47 11.79
C GLN A 105 3.28 4.77 10.30
N VAL A 106 2.82 3.85 9.46
CA VAL A 106 2.75 4.06 8.01
C VAL A 106 1.88 5.27 7.69
N SER A 107 0.73 5.37 8.34
CA SER A 107 -0.23 6.48 8.15
C SER A 107 0.34 7.82 8.58
N ALA A 108 1.33 7.83 9.45
CA ALA A 108 1.95 9.05 9.95
C ALA A 108 3.08 9.59 9.06
N ALA A 109 3.34 8.96 7.90
CA ALA A 109 4.39 9.41 7.00
C ALA A 109 4.23 10.89 6.66
N PRO A 110 5.34 11.66 6.57
CA PRO A 110 5.25 13.09 6.31
C PRO A 110 4.78 13.37 4.87
N GLY A 111 3.94 14.36 4.73
CA GLY A 111 3.48 14.88 3.44
C GLY A 111 3.98 16.31 3.22
N PRO A 112 3.22 17.12 2.46
CA PRO A 112 3.59 18.52 2.23
C PRO A 112 3.83 19.26 3.54
N GLY A 113 4.96 19.97 3.62
CA GLY A 113 5.33 20.71 4.82
C GLY A 113 5.69 19.86 6.02
N GLY A 114 5.89 18.55 5.84
CA GLY A 114 6.20 17.63 6.93
C GLY A 114 5.00 17.21 7.76
N VAL A 115 3.81 17.62 7.38
CA VAL A 115 2.57 17.27 8.10
C VAL A 115 2.23 15.80 7.81
N PRO A 116 1.90 14.99 8.84
CA PRO A 116 1.50 13.60 8.59
C PRO A 116 0.34 13.50 7.61
N ILE A 117 0.44 12.60 6.64
CA ILE A 117 -0.57 12.48 5.58
C ILE A 117 -1.87 11.85 6.07
N ARG A 118 -1.82 11.04 7.13
CA ARG A 118 -2.98 10.35 7.70
C ARG A 118 -3.73 9.48 6.69
N GLN A 119 -3.00 8.89 5.77
CA GLN A 119 -3.59 7.96 4.80
C GLN A 119 -4.17 6.77 5.54
N PRO A 120 -5.43 6.39 5.27
CA PRO A 120 -5.97 5.15 5.81
C PRO A 120 -5.19 3.95 5.27
N ILE A 121 -4.79 3.05 6.16
CA ILE A 121 -4.08 1.83 5.80
C ILE A 121 -5.01 0.66 6.08
N GLU A 122 -5.30 -0.12 5.06
CA GLU A 122 -6.13 -1.31 5.23
C GLU A 122 -5.29 -2.44 5.80
N VAL A 123 -5.74 -3.05 6.90
CA VAL A 123 -5.04 -4.14 7.57
C VAL A 123 -5.84 -5.43 7.37
N ARG A 124 -5.23 -6.43 6.72
CA ARG A 124 -5.91 -7.70 6.45
C ARG A 124 -5.00 -8.87 6.80
N GLU A 125 -5.54 -9.85 7.51
CA GLU A 125 -4.82 -11.07 7.79
C GLU A 125 -4.57 -11.88 6.52
N VAL A 126 -3.36 -12.41 6.38
CA VAL A 126 -3.02 -13.28 5.25
C VAL A 126 -3.36 -14.71 5.64
N MET A 127 -4.31 -15.30 4.92
CA MET A 127 -4.83 -16.63 5.23
C MET A 127 -4.04 -17.77 4.56
N GLY A 128 -3.05 -17.42 3.74
CA GLY A 128 -2.30 -18.39 2.96
C GLY A 128 -2.96 -18.69 1.62
N ALA A 129 -2.47 -19.71 0.93
CA ALA A 129 -3.02 -20.12 -0.36
C ALA A 129 -4.44 -20.66 -0.17
N PRO A 130 -5.36 -20.40 -1.12
CA PRO A 130 -6.71 -20.97 -1.05
C PRO A 130 -6.67 -22.49 -0.92
N SER A 131 -7.55 -23.02 -0.06
CA SER A 131 -7.63 -24.43 0.26
C SER A 131 -9.07 -24.81 0.56
N THR A 132 -9.42 -26.08 0.29
CA THR A 132 -10.75 -26.62 0.65
C THR A 132 -10.92 -26.79 2.15
N ASP A 133 -9.86 -26.66 2.93
CA ASP A 133 -9.87 -26.77 4.39
C ASP A 133 -10.20 -25.45 5.09
N LEU A 134 -10.42 -24.40 4.34
CA LEU A 134 -10.76 -23.08 4.87
C LEU A 134 -12.20 -23.05 5.41
#